data_767d01735a04a4824992315effb6a31d
#
_entry.id   767d01735a04a4824992315effb6a31d
#
_cell.length_a   1.000
_cell.length_b   1.000
_cell.length_c   1.000
_cell.angle_alpha   90.00
_cell.angle_beta   90.00
_cell.angle_gamma   90.00
#
_symmetry.space_group_name_H-M   'P 1'
#
loop_
_entity.id
_entity.type
_entity.pdbx_description
1 polymer ?
#
loop_
_entity_poly.entity_id
_entity_poly.type
_entity_poly.pdbx_seq_one_letter_code
_entity_poly.pdbx_strand_id
1 'polypeptide(L)'
;MTKTILTIDDSASMRQMVAMTLKSGGHAVIEAGNGSEGYDRAIAQPIDAVITDLNMPVMNGIEFIRKYRAHPASKGVPIILLTTESDDELKRQAREAGATGWIVKPFKQDQLLAVVKKVTGA
;
A
#
# COMPACT_ATOMS: atom_id res chain seq x y z
N MET A 1 6.12 18.10 1.91
CA MET A 1 6.37 17.52 3.24
C MET A 1 6.62 16.04 3.13
N THR A 2 7.53 15.52 3.94
CA THR A 2 7.84 14.09 3.97
C THR A 2 6.72 13.30 4.62
N LYS A 3 6.29 12.23 3.97
CA LYS A 3 5.32 11.27 4.50
C LYS A 3 6.02 9.94 4.72
N THR A 4 5.50 9.14 5.64
CA THR A 4 5.98 7.79 5.90
C THR A 4 5.04 6.80 5.23
N ILE A 5 5.55 6.03 4.29
CA ILE A 5 4.75 5.13 3.46
C ILE A 5 5.23 3.70 3.67
N LEU A 6 4.28 2.82 3.99
CA LEU A 6 4.55 1.39 4.09
C LEU A 6 4.28 0.74 2.73
N THR A 7 5.25 0.02 2.19
CA THR A 7 5.05 -0.76 0.97
C THR A 7 5.15 -2.24 1.28
N ILE A 8 4.18 -3.02 0.83
CA ILE A 8 4.05 -4.44 1.09
C ILE A 8 4.01 -5.17 -0.25
N ASP A 9 5.00 -6.04 -0.50
CA ASP A 9 5.06 -6.82 -1.72
C ASP A 9 6.01 -7.99 -1.47
N ASP A 10 5.62 -9.21 -1.87
CA ASP A 10 6.47 -10.39 -1.72
C ASP A 10 7.59 -10.45 -2.77
N SER A 11 7.48 -9.68 -3.84
CA SER A 11 8.54 -9.50 -4.82
C SER A 11 9.53 -8.44 -4.33
N ALA A 12 10.73 -8.86 -3.96
CA ALA A 12 11.76 -7.94 -3.47
C ALA A 12 12.13 -6.88 -4.50
N SER A 13 12.22 -7.25 -5.79
CA SER A 13 12.55 -6.31 -6.85
C SER A 13 11.46 -5.27 -7.06
N MET A 14 10.20 -5.69 -7.07
CA MET A 14 9.07 -4.77 -7.19
C MET A 14 8.99 -3.84 -5.98
N ARG A 15 9.15 -4.40 -4.78
CA ARG A 15 9.14 -3.61 -3.54
C ARG A 15 10.23 -2.55 -3.53
N GLN A 16 11.44 -2.91 -3.99
CA GLN A 16 12.54 -1.96 -4.10
C GLN A 16 12.26 -0.87 -5.12
N MET A 17 11.65 -1.21 -6.26
CA MET A 17 11.28 -0.24 -7.28
C MET A 17 10.28 0.78 -6.74
N VAL A 18 9.26 0.30 -6.03
CA VAL A 18 8.27 1.18 -5.40
C VAL A 18 8.95 2.06 -4.35
N ALA A 19 9.80 1.47 -3.50
CA ALA A 19 10.52 2.23 -2.46
C ALA A 19 11.40 3.33 -3.06
N MET A 20 12.13 3.02 -4.13
CA MET A 20 12.97 4.01 -4.81
C MET A 20 12.15 5.15 -5.39
N THR A 21 11.03 4.83 -6.00
CA THR A 21 10.13 5.84 -6.56
C THR A 21 9.62 6.78 -5.46
N LEU A 22 9.16 6.22 -4.34
CA LEU A 22 8.64 7.02 -3.23
C LEU A 22 9.73 7.88 -2.60
N LYS A 23 10.93 7.33 -2.42
CA LYS A 23 12.08 8.09 -1.89
C LYS A 23 12.46 9.24 -2.81
N SER A 24 12.36 9.05 -4.13
CA SER A 24 12.64 10.12 -5.10
C SER A 24 11.65 11.28 -4.97
N GLY A 25 10.46 10.99 -4.48
CA GLY A 25 9.43 12.00 -4.19
C GLY A 25 9.57 12.63 -2.79
N GLY A 26 10.62 12.29 -2.05
CA GLY A 26 10.88 12.88 -0.74
C GLY A 26 10.23 12.16 0.43
N HIS A 27 9.70 10.95 0.22
CA HIS A 27 9.03 10.18 1.27
C HIS A 27 9.97 9.23 2.00
N ALA A 28 9.69 8.98 3.28
CA ALA A 28 10.30 7.89 4.02
C ALA A 28 9.53 6.60 3.71
N VAL A 29 10.21 5.48 3.61
CA VAL A 29 9.61 4.21 3.20
C VAL A 29 9.94 3.11 4.21
N ILE A 30 8.91 2.35 4.58
CA ILE A 30 9.02 1.13 5.38
C ILE A 30 8.59 -0.01 4.46
N GLU A 31 9.33 -1.12 4.48
CA GLU A 31 9.07 -2.26 3.61
C GLU A 31 8.64 -3.49 4.39
N ALA A 32 7.76 -4.29 3.79
CA ALA A 32 7.31 -5.57 4.32
C ALA A 32 7.15 -6.57 3.18
N GLY A 33 7.45 -7.83 3.44
CA GLY A 33 7.45 -8.89 2.44
C GLY A 33 6.14 -9.66 2.30
N ASN A 34 5.19 -9.45 3.19
CA ASN A 34 3.86 -10.06 3.13
C ASN A 34 2.87 -9.29 4.01
N GLY A 35 1.59 -9.68 3.95
CA GLY A 35 0.55 -8.96 4.68
C GLY A 35 0.68 -9.06 6.20
N SER A 36 1.17 -10.18 6.72
CA SER A 36 1.37 -10.35 8.17
C SER A 36 2.46 -9.43 8.70
N GLU A 37 3.61 -9.40 8.03
CA GLU A 37 4.69 -8.47 8.37
C GLU A 37 4.25 -7.03 8.19
N GLY A 38 3.49 -6.75 7.11
CA GLY A 38 2.94 -5.43 6.86
C GLY A 38 2.04 -4.95 7.98
N TYR A 39 1.18 -5.83 8.49
CA TYR A 39 0.31 -5.51 9.61
C TYR A 39 1.13 -5.14 10.86
N ASP A 40 2.12 -5.96 11.19
CA ASP A 40 2.94 -5.71 12.37
C ASP A 40 3.65 -4.35 12.27
N ARG A 41 4.17 -4.00 11.10
CA ARG A 41 4.81 -2.72 10.88
C ARG A 41 3.83 -1.56 10.90
N ALA A 42 2.63 -1.77 10.35
CA ALA A 42 1.63 -0.72 10.26
C ALA A 42 1.09 -0.28 11.61
N ILE A 43 1.02 -1.19 12.58
CA ILE A 43 0.53 -0.85 13.92
C ILE A 43 1.64 -0.43 14.89
N ALA A 44 2.91 -0.65 14.53
CA ALA A 44 4.05 -0.37 15.39
C ALA A 44 4.45 1.10 15.41
N GLN A 45 4.07 1.86 14.39
CA GLN A 45 4.46 3.27 14.25
C GLN A 45 3.46 4.01 13.36
N PRO A 46 3.44 5.35 13.44
CA PRO A 46 2.54 6.14 12.57
C PRO A 46 2.90 5.98 11.09
N ILE A 47 1.88 5.70 10.28
CA ILE A 47 1.99 5.52 8.84
C ILE A 47 1.06 6.53 8.17
N ASP A 48 1.54 7.19 7.12
CA ASP A 48 0.73 8.18 6.38
C ASP A 48 -0.02 7.57 5.20
N ALA A 49 0.50 6.47 4.64
CA ALA A 49 -0.16 5.73 3.56
C ALA A 49 0.41 4.32 3.47
N VAL A 50 -0.36 3.41 2.89
CA VAL A 50 0.07 2.05 2.62
C VAL A 50 -0.09 1.77 1.12
N ILE A 51 0.93 1.15 0.52
CA ILE A 51 0.86 0.62 -0.83
C ILE A 51 1.10 -0.88 -0.71
N THR A 52 0.15 -1.69 -1.13
CA THR A 52 0.25 -3.15 -0.99
C THR A 52 -0.10 -3.88 -2.28
N ASP A 53 0.63 -4.96 -2.56
CA ASP A 53 0.21 -5.90 -3.59
C ASP A 53 -1.02 -6.68 -3.09
N LEU A 54 -1.75 -7.28 -4.01
CA LEU A 54 -2.90 -8.13 -3.70
C LEU A 54 -2.48 -9.57 -3.42
N ASN A 55 -1.72 -10.16 -4.33
CA ASN A 55 -1.36 -11.58 -4.29
C ASN A 55 -0.05 -11.79 -3.55
N MET A 56 -0.15 -12.21 -2.29
CA MET A 56 0.99 -12.47 -1.43
C MET A 56 0.75 -13.73 -0.62
N PRO A 57 1.83 -14.47 -0.26
CA PRO A 57 1.69 -15.63 0.63
C PRO A 57 1.33 -15.16 2.04
N VAL A 58 0.86 -16.09 2.87
CA VAL A 58 0.51 -15.90 4.27
C VAL A 58 -0.75 -15.05 4.44
N MET A 59 -0.75 -13.82 3.93
CA MET A 59 -1.89 -12.91 4.02
C MET A 59 -1.89 -12.03 2.78
N ASN A 60 -2.97 -12.09 1.97
CA ASN A 60 -3.07 -11.26 0.78
C ASN A 60 -3.44 -9.80 1.13
N GLY A 61 -3.45 -8.94 0.10
CA GLY A 61 -3.68 -7.51 0.31
C GLY A 61 -5.05 -7.18 0.88
N ILE A 62 -6.09 -7.89 0.44
CA ILE A 62 -7.45 -7.66 0.95
C ILE A 62 -7.57 -8.10 2.40
N GLU A 63 -7.00 -9.25 2.75
CA GLU A 63 -6.96 -9.73 4.13
C GLU A 63 -6.20 -8.75 5.03
N PHE A 64 -5.07 -8.22 4.54
CA PHE A 64 -4.31 -7.19 5.25
C PHE A 64 -5.18 -5.96 5.51
N ILE A 65 -5.88 -5.48 4.48
CA ILE A 65 -6.72 -4.28 4.60
C ILE A 65 -7.80 -4.49 5.66
N ARG A 66 -8.48 -5.64 5.63
CA ARG A 66 -9.53 -5.94 6.62
C ARG A 66 -8.98 -5.93 8.03
N LYS A 67 -7.84 -6.59 8.24
CA LYS A 67 -7.21 -6.67 9.56
C LYS A 67 -6.75 -5.30 10.05
N TYR A 68 -6.10 -4.54 9.17
CA TYR A 68 -5.60 -3.21 9.51
C TYR A 68 -6.74 -2.25 9.81
N ARG A 69 -7.82 -2.28 9.01
CA ARG A 69 -8.98 -1.40 9.23
C ARG A 69 -9.71 -1.71 10.55
N ALA A 70 -9.60 -2.93 11.06
CA ALA A 70 -10.14 -3.29 12.37
C ALA A 70 -9.30 -2.74 13.52
N HIS A 71 -8.09 -2.25 13.26
CA HIS A 71 -7.20 -1.68 14.28
C HIS A 71 -7.28 -0.15 14.28
N PRO A 72 -7.32 0.50 15.47
CA PRO A 72 -7.43 1.97 15.53
C PRO A 72 -6.32 2.72 14.80
N ALA A 73 -5.13 2.14 14.69
CA ALA A 73 -4.00 2.78 14.00
C ALA A 73 -4.30 3.09 12.53
N SER A 74 -5.26 2.40 11.91
CA SER A 74 -5.60 2.58 10.50
C SER A 74 -6.47 3.79 10.21
N LYS A 75 -7.00 4.45 11.22
CA LYS A 75 -7.96 5.54 11.03
C LYS A 75 -7.34 6.67 10.20
N GLY A 76 -7.99 6.97 9.08
CA GLY A 76 -7.54 8.05 8.19
C GLY A 76 -6.34 7.71 7.32
N VAL A 77 -5.80 6.49 7.41
CA VAL A 77 -4.65 6.09 6.59
C VAL A 77 -5.12 5.59 5.23
N PRO A 78 -4.73 6.23 4.12
CA PRO A 78 -5.10 5.74 2.80
C PRO A 78 -4.32 4.45 2.47
N ILE A 79 -5.00 3.52 1.80
CA ILE A 79 -4.43 2.24 1.36
C ILE A 79 -4.63 2.10 -0.14
N ILE A 80 -3.56 1.91 -0.88
CA ILE A 80 -3.57 1.76 -2.33
C ILE A 80 -3.11 0.35 -2.67
N LEU A 81 -3.91 -0.37 -3.45
CA LEU A 81 -3.48 -1.65 -4.03
C LEU A 81 -2.71 -1.39 -5.32
N LEU A 82 -1.54 -2.01 -5.44
CA LEU A 82 -0.69 -1.95 -6.61
C LEU A 82 -0.49 -3.38 -7.09
N THR A 83 -1.20 -3.79 -8.15
CA THR A 83 -1.31 -5.19 -8.53
C THR A 83 -1.49 -5.36 -10.04
N THR A 84 -1.19 -6.55 -10.55
CA THR A 84 -1.48 -6.90 -11.95
C THR A 84 -2.97 -7.19 -12.20
N GLU A 85 -3.75 -7.37 -11.12
CA GLU A 85 -5.17 -7.68 -11.24
C GLU A 85 -5.98 -6.42 -11.57
N SER A 86 -7.03 -6.61 -12.41
CA SER A 86 -7.93 -5.51 -12.77
C SER A 86 -9.40 -5.94 -12.75
N ASP A 87 -9.69 -7.09 -12.15
CA ASP A 87 -11.03 -7.65 -12.05
C ASP A 87 -11.93 -6.75 -11.20
N ASP A 88 -13.12 -6.45 -11.71
CA ASP A 88 -14.06 -5.54 -11.03
C ASP A 88 -14.56 -6.10 -9.70
N GLU A 89 -14.73 -7.42 -9.59
CA GLU A 89 -15.14 -8.06 -8.34
C GLU A 89 -14.06 -7.91 -7.27
N LEU A 90 -12.79 -8.09 -7.63
CA LEU A 90 -11.69 -7.88 -6.69
C LEU A 90 -11.60 -6.42 -6.24
N LYS A 91 -11.81 -5.48 -7.17
CA LYS A 91 -11.84 -4.05 -6.82
C LYS A 91 -12.97 -3.75 -5.86
N ARG A 92 -14.14 -4.36 -6.07
CA ARG A 92 -15.29 -4.20 -5.18
C ARG A 92 -14.96 -4.72 -3.78
N GLN A 93 -14.39 -5.92 -3.69
CA GLN A 93 -13.98 -6.51 -2.42
C GLN A 93 -12.95 -5.65 -1.70
N ALA A 94 -11.99 -5.10 -2.44
CA ALA A 94 -10.97 -4.21 -1.86
C ALA A 94 -11.61 -2.93 -1.29
N ARG A 95 -12.52 -2.33 -2.04
CA ARG A 95 -13.25 -1.13 -1.58
C ARG A 95 -14.05 -1.42 -0.32
N GLU A 96 -14.78 -2.54 -0.29
CA GLU A 96 -15.54 -2.95 0.89
C GLU A 96 -14.64 -3.20 2.10
N ALA A 97 -13.44 -3.70 1.86
CA ALA A 97 -12.46 -3.91 2.93
C ALA A 97 -11.88 -2.60 3.46
N GLY A 98 -11.95 -1.52 2.68
CA GLY A 98 -11.47 -0.21 3.09
C GLY A 98 -10.30 0.34 2.28
N ALA A 99 -10.08 -0.19 1.06
CA ALA A 99 -9.06 0.36 0.15
C ALA A 99 -9.45 1.74 -0.34
N THR A 100 -8.44 2.61 -0.50
CA THR A 100 -8.64 3.97 -0.99
C THR A 100 -8.44 4.06 -2.50
N GLY A 101 -7.51 3.29 -3.07
CA GLY A 101 -7.20 3.33 -4.48
C GLY A 101 -6.68 2.01 -5.03
N TRP A 102 -6.55 1.97 -6.35
CA TRP A 102 -6.12 0.77 -7.10
C TRP A 102 -5.27 1.21 -8.28
N ILE A 103 -4.05 0.69 -8.38
CA ILE A 103 -3.15 0.93 -9.50
C ILE A 103 -2.77 -0.41 -10.13
N VAL A 104 -2.91 -0.53 -11.45
CA VAL A 104 -2.56 -1.75 -12.18
C VAL A 104 -1.10 -1.69 -12.60
N LYS A 105 -0.33 -2.77 -12.33
CA LYS A 105 1.05 -2.91 -12.79
C LYS A 105 1.07 -3.27 -14.28
N PRO A 106 2.07 -2.83 -15.05
CA PRO A 106 3.16 -1.94 -14.64
C PRO A 106 2.69 -0.50 -14.47
N PHE A 107 3.30 0.21 -13.53
CA PHE A 107 2.96 1.60 -13.24
C PHE A 107 4.07 2.55 -13.72
N LYS A 108 3.71 3.81 -13.94
CA LYS A 108 4.70 4.88 -14.18
C LYS A 108 5.04 5.55 -12.85
N GLN A 109 6.30 5.96 -12.70
CA GLN A 109 6.75 6.59 -11.46
C GLN A 109 5.95 7.85 -11.12
N ASP A 110 5.70 8.69 -12.10
CA ASP A 110 4.91 9.91 -11.93
C ASP A 110 3.45 9.59 -11.55
N GLN A 111 2.88 8.50 -12.07
CA GLN A 111 1.55 8.05 -11.71
C GLN A 111 1.48 7.68 -10.22
N LEU A 112 2.45 6.91 -9.75
CA LEU A 112 2.48 6.49 -8.33
C LEU A 112 2.64 7.71 -7.42
N LEU A 113 3.56 8.60 -7.73
CA LEU A 113 3.78 9.82 -6.94
C LEU A 113 2.57 10.73 -6.94
N ALA A 114 1.86 10.84 -8.08
CA ALA A 114 0.65 11.64 -8.17
C ALA A 114 -0.47 11.09 -7.29
N VAL A 115 -0.65 9.77 -7.26
CA VAL A 115 -1.67 9.13 -6.42
C VAL A 115 -1.33 9.32 -4.94
N VAL A 116 -0.08 9.14 -4.55
CA VAL A 116 0.36 9.36 -3.17
C VAL A 116 0.10 10.80 -2.75
N LYS A 117 0.44 11.76 -3.59
CA LYS A 117 0.17 13.19 -3.32
C LYS A 117 -1.33 13.44 -3.14
N LYS A 118 -2.14 12.85 -4.02
CA LYS A 118 -3.60 13.03 -3.96
C LYS A 118 -4.20 12.52 -2.66
N VAL A 119 -3.75 11.37 -2.15
CA VAL A 119 -4.34 10.74 -0.98
C VAL A 119 -3.74 11.22 0.34
N THR A 120 -2.51 11.74 0.33
CA THR A 120 -1.83 12.23 1.54
C THR A 120 -1.75 13.76 1.62
N GLY A 121 -1.97 14.45 0.52
CA GLY A 121 -1.80 15.89 0.43
C GLY A 121 -0.35 16.34 0.31
N ALA A 122 0.57 15.43 0.03
CA ALA A 122 2.00 15.77 -0.03
C ALA A 122 2.63 15.49 -1.39
#